data_dabaedd73afc3e301bac4652e88dbd81
#
_entry.id   dabaedd73afc3e301bac4652e88dbd81
#
_cell.length_a   1.000
_cell.length_b   1.000
_cell.length_c   1.000
_cell.angle_alpha   90.00
_cell.angle_beta   90.00
_cell.angle_gamma   90.00
#
_symmetry.space_group_name_H-M   'P 1'
#
loop_
_entity.id
_entity.type
_entity.pdbx_description
1 polymer ?
#
loop_
_entity_poly.entity_id
_entity_poly.type
_entity_poly.pdbx_seq_one_letter_code
_entity_poly.pdbx_strand_id
1 'polypeptide(L)'
;MRFLRSRAVPFVSFLLAALAVAAASLWLIVPVWLPQKAPAPYVFAAQSTPAPALLDINTADAAALTALPGVGQAKAEAIVRYRDEHGYFAALQDVAAVSGISQRMVESWAGLACVQPPVNEQEEHSLG
;
A
#
# COMPACT_ATOMS: atom_id res chain seq x y z
N MET A 1 58.46 45.04 -34.56
CA MET A 1 57.54 44.79 -33.53
C MET A 1 56.42 43.89 -34.08
N ARG A 2 56.64 42.60 -34.12
CA ARG A 2 55.66 41.68 -34.64
C ARG A 2 55.93 40.29 -34.04
N PHE A 3 54.87 39.64 -33.58
CA PHE A 3 54.75 38.22 -33.29
C PHE A 3 55.29 37.70 -31.95
N LEU A 4 54.50 37.90 -30.89
CA LEU A 4 54.30 36.91 -29.86
C LEU A 4 52.80 36.63 -29.81
N ARG A 5 52.28 36.03 -30.89
CA ARG A 5 50.90 35.57 -30.95
C ARG A 5 50.88 34.14 -30.47
N SER A 6 50.72 33.96 -29.16
CA SER A 6 49.86 33.00 -28.57
C SER A 6 49.82 31.56 -29.15
N ARG A 7 50.83 30.77 -28.83
CA ARG A 7 50.72 29.29 -28.92
C ARG A 7 50.04 28.65 -27.71
N ALA A 8 49.55 29.49 -26.77
CA ALA A 8 48.93 29.00 -25.54
C ALA A 8 47.44 28.71 -25.69
N VAL A 9 46.80 29.22 -26.75
CA VAL A 9 45.34 29.05 -26.92
C VAL A 9 44.91 27.59 -27.13
N PRO A 10 45.62 26.73 -27.88
CA PRO A 10 45.21 25.38 -28.04
C PRO A 10 45.35 24.52 -26.79
N PHE A 11 46.32 24.82 -25.92
CA PHE A 11 46.52 24.08 -24.67
C PHE A 11 45.41 24.34 -23.64
N VAL A 12 44.96 25.59 -23.53
CA VAL A 12 43.88 25.99 -22.63
C VAL A 12 42.55 25.34 -23.09
N SER A 13 42.31 25.31 -24.40
CA SER A 13 41.12 24.67 -24.97
C SER A 13 41.12 23.16 -24.73
N PHE A 14 42.28 22.50 -24.87
CA PHE A 14 42.43 21.08 -24.57
C PHE A 14 42.24 20.78 -23.07
N LEU A 15 42.75 21.62 -22.19
CA LEU A 15 42.61 21.48 -20.76
C LEU A 15 41.14 21.60 -20.32
N LEU A 16 40.43 22.59 -20.87
CA LEU A 16 39.00 22.78 -20.60
C LEU A 16 38.14 21.63 -21.13
N ALA A 17 38.47 21.12 -22.31
CA ALA A 17 37.76 19.93 -22.86
C ALA A 17 38.02 18.69 -22.01
N ALA A 18 39.24 18.45 -21.55
CA ALA A 18 39.56 17.31 -20.67
C ALA A 18 38.86 17.43 -19.32
N LEU A 19 38.76 18.65 -18.77
CA LEU A 19 38.06 18.88 -17.51
C LEU A 19 36.56 18.67 -17.64
N ALA A 20 35.96 19.06 -18.76
CA ALA A 20 34.54 18.81 -19.05
C ALA A 20 34.22 17.31 -19.19
N VAL A 21 35.09 16.54 -19.84
CA VAL A 21 34.93 15.09 -19.99
C VAL A 21 35.08 14.40 -18.62
N ALA A 22 36.05 14.82 -17.80
CA ALA A 22 36.24 14.30 -16.46
C ALA A 22 35.04 14.58 -15.55
N ALA A 23 34.47 15.79 -15.62
CA ALA A 23 33.26 16.16 -14.85
C ALA A 23 32.03 15.36 -15.32
N ALA A 24 31.87 15.14 -16.62
CA ALA A 24 30.79 14.34 -17.17
C ALA A 24 30.90 12.86 -16.75
N SER A 25 32.14 12.33 -16.74
CA SER A 25 32.38 10.95 -16.28
C SER A 25 32.07 10.78 -14.77
N LEU A 26 32.42 11.79 -13.97
CA LEU A 26 32.11 11.79 -12.53
C LEU A 26 30.61 11.86 -12.26
N TRP A 27 29.88 12.58 -13.12
CA TRP A 27 28.41 12.70 -12.99
C TRP A 27 27.67 11.42 -13.33
N LEU A 28 28.24 10.59 -14.22
CA LEU A 28 27.69 9.28 -14.59
C LEU A 28 28.00 8.18 -13.55
N ILE A 29 29.08 8.33 -12.78
CA ILE A 29 29.55 7.31 -11.81
C ILE A 29 28.91 7.54 -10.43
N VAL A 30 28.66 8.79 -10.05
CA VAL A 30 28.08 9.15 -8.72
C VAL A 30 26.78 8.45 -8.41
N PRO A 31 25.79 8.31 -9.33
CA PRO A 31 24.55 7.64 -9.00
C PRO A 31 24.69 6.12 -8.79
N VAL A 32 25.78 5.52 -9.28
CA VAL A 32 26.01 4.06 -9.12
C VAL A 32 26.59 3.72 -7.73
N TRP A 33 27.28 4.69 -7.10
CA TRP A 33 27.93 4.49 -5.81
C TRP A 33 27.14 5.03 -4.62
N LEU A 34 26.05 5.75 -4.83
CA LEU A 34 25.13 6.05 -3.73
C LEU A 34 24.54 4.73 -3.25
N PRO A 35 24.67 4.37 -1.96
CA PRO A 35 23.98 3.21 -1.44
C PRO A 35 22.49 3.42 -1.73
N GLN A 36 21.99 2.75 -2.73
CA GLN A 36 20.55 2.60 -2.91
C GLN A 36 20.09 2.03 -1.58
N LYS A 37 19.34 2.83 -0.80
CA LYS A 37 18.67 2.34 0.40
C LYS A 37 17.97 1.07 -0.04
N ALA A 38 18.59 -0.06 0.28
CA ALA A 38 18.02 -1.36 -0.03
C ALA A 38 16.56 -1.29 0.40
N PRO A 39 15.61 -1.66 -0.47
CA PRO A 39 14.25 -1.83 0.00
C PRO A 39 14.38 -2.67 1.26
N ALA A 40 13.83 -2.17 2.36
CA ALA A 40 13.84 -2.88 3.63
C ALA A 40 13.54 -4.35 3.29
N PRO A 41 14.33 -5.32 3.82
CA PRO A 41 14.06 -6.70 3.49
C PRO A 41 12.55 -6.85 3.65
N TYR A 42 11.88 -7.21 2.56
CA TYR A 42 10.50 -7.64 2.66
C TYR A 42 10.56 -8.75 3.68
N VAL A 43 10.35 -8.40 4.94
CA VAL A 43 9.91 -9.38 5.89
C VAL A 43 8.58 -9.80 5.26
N PHE A 44 8.62 -10.86 4.47
CA PHE A 44 7.48 -11.73 4.40
C PHE A 44 7.25 -12.05 5.88
N ALA A 45 6.53 -11.15 6.57
CA ALA A 45 5.78 -11.58 7.71
C ALA A 45 5.07 -12.78 7.14
N ALA A 46 5.56 -13.97 7.49
CA ALA A 46 4.84 -15.18 7.21
C ALA A 46 3.44 -14.81 7.67
N GLN A 47 2.60 -14.47 6.69
CA GLN A 47 1.19 -14.45 6.90
C GLN A 47 0.98 -15.91 7.24
N SER A 48 1.14 -16.19 8.56
CA SER A 48 0.57 -17.39 9.12
C SER A 48 -0.81 -17.36 8.54
N THR A 49 -1.03 -18.24 7.55
CA THR A 49 -2.36 -18.49 7.01
C THR A 49 -3.15 -18.83 8.25
N PRO A 50 -3.93 -17.93 8.83
CA PRO A 50 -4.80 -18.31 9.91
C PRO A 50 -5.67 -19.39 9.29
N ALA A 51 -5.88 -20.48 9.98
CA ALA A 51 -7.01 -21.37 9.71
C ALA A 51 -8.18 -20.48 9.28
N PRO A 52 -9.01 -20.86 8.30
CA PRO A 52 -9.95 -19.97 7.61
C PRO A 52 -10.70 -19.13 8.65
N ALA A 53 -10.09 -18.03 9.02
CA ALA A 53 -10.68 -17.06 9.92
C ALA A 53 -11.84 -16.48 9.13
N LEU A 54 -13.05 -16.67 9.64
CA LEU A 54 -14.23 -16.03 9.09
C LEU A 54 -13.93 -14.55 8.91
N LEU A 55 -14.21 -14.03 7.72
CA LEU A 55 -14.01 -12.62 7.44
C LEU A 55 -15.01 -11.79 8.26
N ASP A 56 -14.50 -10.95 9.16
CA ASP A 56 -15.37 -10.09 9.95
C ASP A 56 -15.78 -8.86 9.14
N ILE A 57 -17.08 -8.76 8.83
CA ILE A 57 -17.65 -7.67 8.02
C ILE A 57 -17.49 -6.30 8.69
N ASN A 58 -17.48 -6.25 10.03
CA ASN A 58 -17.38 -4.99 10.77
C ASN A 58 -15.98 -4.38 10.73
N THR A 59 -14.94 -5.21 10.63
CA THR A 59 -13.54 -4.78 10.70
C THR A 59 -12.80 -4.87 9.37
N ALA A 60 -13.27 -5.71 8.44
CA ALA A 60 -12.64 -5.92 7.15
C ALA A 60 -12.60 -4.64 6.32
N ASP A 61 -11.51 -4.44 5.58
CA ASP A 61 -11.41 -3.37 4.58
C ASP A 61 -12.18 -3.75 3.29
N ALA A 62 -12.39 -2.77 2.41
CA ALA A 62 -13.11 -3.00 1.15
C ALA A 62 -12.41 -4.05 0.27
N ALA A 63 -11.07 -4.12 0.29
CA ALA A 63 -10.32 -5.09 -0.49
C ALA A 63 -10.57 -6.52 0.00
N ALA A 64 -10.53 -6.74 1.31
CA ALA A 64 -10.84 -8.04 1.92
C ALA A 64 -12.29 -8.48 1.66
N LEU A 65 -13.24 -7.55 1.71
CA LEU A 65 -14.66 -7.83 1.43
C LEU A 65 -14.89 -8.32 0.00
N THR A 66 -14.05 -7.98 -0.97
CA THR A 66 -14.16 -8.48 -2.34
C THR A 66 -13.90 -9.98 -2.48
N ALA A 67 -13.32 -10.63 -1.45
CA ALA A 67 -13.15 -12.06 -1.41
C ALA A 67 -14.49 -12.82 -1.23
N LEU A 68 -15.55 -12.14 -0.80
CA LEU A 68 -16.87 -12.75 -0.62
C LEU A 68 -17.57 -12.96 -1.97
N PRO A 69 -18.27 -14.09 -2.16
CA PRO A 69 -18.98 -14.39 -3.39
C PRO A 69 -19.99 -13.28 -3.74
N GLY A 70 -19.88 -12.76 -4.97
CA GLY A 70 -20.79 -11.73 -5.48
C GLY A 70 -20.53 -10.31 -4.97
N VAL A 71 -19.50 -10.10 -4.16
CA VAL A 71 -19.06 -8.78 -3.68
C VAL A 71 -17.94 -8.27 -4.59
N GLY A 72 -18.25 -7.29 -5.42
CA GLY A 72 -17.24 -6.52 -6.17
C GLY A 72 -16.87 -5.25 -5.42
N GLN A 73 -15.90 -4.50 -5.95
CA GLN A 73 -15.39 -3.28 -5.34
C GLN A 73 -16.49 -2.31 -4.91
N ALA A 74 -17.45 -2.02 -5.78
CA ALA A 74 -18.54 -1.08 -5.49
C ALA A 74 -19.43 -1.52 -4.31
N LYS A 75 -19.67 -2.83 -4.17
CA LYS A 75 -20.45 -3.39 -3.05
C LYS A 75 -19.64 -3.40 -1.76
N ALA A 76 -18.35 -3.72 -1.84
CA ALA A 76 -17.44 -3.66 -0.71
C ALA A 76 -17.37 -2.23 -0.13
N GLU A 77 -17.22 -1.23 -0.97
CA GLU A 77 -17.24 0.17 -0.57
C GLU A 77 -18.62 0.59 0.00
N ALA A 78 -19.72 0.06 -0.55
CA ALA A 78 -21.05 0.33 -0.01
C ALA A 78 -21.24 -0.27 1.40
N ILE A 79 -20.67 -1.46 1.69
CA ILE A 79 -20.68 -2.07 3.03
C ILE A 79 -19.89 -1.17 4.00
N VAL A 80 -18.67 -0.76 3.64
CA VAL A 80 -17.83 0.10 4.48
C VAL A 80 -18.56 1.42 4.79
N ARG A 81 -19.07 2.09 3.76
CA ARG A 81 -19.81 3.34 3.94
C ARG A 81 -21.05 3.17 4.82
N TYR A 82 -21.79 2.07 4.63
CA TYR A 82 -22.98 1.81 5.45
C TYR A 82 -22.64 1.70 6.94
N ARG A 83 -21.58 0.95 7.30
CA ARG A 83 -21.15 0.84 8.70
C ARG A 83 -20.62 2.15 9.26
N ASP A 84 -20.01 3.00 8.44
CA ASP A 84 -19.52 4.32 8.85
C ASP A 84 -20.68 5.29 9.14
N GLU A 85 -21.80 5.15 8.40
CA GLU A 85 -22.99 6.02 8.54
C GLU A 85 -23.97 5.51 9.59
N HIS A 86 -24.16 4.20 9.71
CA HIS A 86 -25.21 3.58 10.55
C HIS A 86 -24.65 2.83 11.76
N GLY A 87 -23.34 2.65 11.84
CA GLY A 87 -22.69 1.85 12.85
C GLY A 87 -22.51 0.39 12.44
N TYR A 88 -22.00 -0.40 13.37
CA TYR A 88 -21.69 -1.82 13.15
C TYR A 88 -22.95 -2.65 12.90
N PHE A 89 -22.80 -3.66 12.04
CA PHE A 89 -23.84 -4.68 11.83
C PHE A 89 -23.98 -5.53 13.10
N ALA A 90 -25.19 -5.76 13.56
CA ALA A 90 -25.46 -6.63 14.71
C ALA A 90 -25.49 -8.10 14.31
N ALA A 91 -25.94 -8.39 13.09
CA ALA A 91 -26.01 -9.72 12.53
C ALA A 91 -25.58 -9.74 11.05
N LEU A 92 -25.15 -10.91 10.57
CA LEU A 92 -24.74 -11.06 9.16
C LEU A 92 -25.89 -10.72 8.19
N GLN A 93 -27.12 -11.01 8.60
CA GLN A 93 -28.34 -10.73 7.83
C GLN A 93 -28.59 -9.22 7.62
N ASP A 94 -28.11 -8.38 8.54
CA ASP A 94 -28.29 -6.93 8.46
C ASP A 94 -27.52 -6.32 7.29
N VAL A 95 -26.50 -7.02 6.79
CA VAL A 95 -25.74 -6.59 5.62
C VAL A 95 -26.61 -6.54 4.35
N ALA A 96 -27.73 -7.26 4.33
CA ALA A 96 -28.70 -7.17 3.23
C ALA A 96 -29.41 -5.80 3.14
N ALA A 97 -29.30 -4.95 4.17
CA ALA A 97 -29.79 -3.56 4.11
C ALA A 97 -28.90 -2.67 3.24
N VAL A 98 -27.68 -3.10 2.94
CA VAL A 98 -26.76 -2.35 2.08
C VAL A 98 -27.21 -2.42 0.62
N SER A 99 -27.25 -1.27 -0.04
CA SER A 99 -27.64 -1.18 -1.44
C SER A 99 -26.80 -2.11 -2.34
N GLY A 100 -27.46 -2.96 -3.10
CA GLY A 100 -26.83 -3.94 -3.98
C GLY A 100 -26.46 -5.28 -3.35
N ILE A 101 -26.74 -5.48 -2.07
CA ILE A 101 -26.59 -6.76 -1.36
C ILE A 101 -27.97 -7.39 -1.20
N SER A 102 -28.12 -8.63 -1.64
CA SER A 102 -29.35 -9.39 -1.46
C SER A 102 -29.23 -10.39 -0.32
N GLN A 103 -30.35 -10.74 0.31
CA GLN A 103 -30.40 -11.77 1.35
C GLN A 103 -29.73 -13.09 0.90
N ARG A 104 -29.98 -13.49 -0.35
CA ARG A 104 -29.39 -14.69 -0.94
C ARG A 104 -27.86 -14.64 -1.02
N MET A 105 -27.29 -13.44 -1.26
CA MET A 105 -25.84 -13.26 -1.24
C MET A 105 -25.30 -13.44 0.17
N VAL A 106 -25.95 -12.83 1.16
CA VAL A 106 -25.56 -12.96 2.58
C VAL A 106 -25.62 -14.41 3.03
N GLU A 107 -26.64 -15.17 2.62
CA GLU A 107 -26.75 -16.61 2.91
C GLU A 107 -25.58 -17.41 2.30
N SER A 108 -25.10 -17.03 1.12
CA SER A 108 -23.94 -17.68 0.50
C SER A 108 -22.61 -17.45 1.23
N TRP A 109 -22.55 -16.49 2.13
CA TRP A 109 -21.39 -16.20 2.97
C TRP A 109 -21.35 -16.99 4.26
N ALA A 110 -22.34 -17.83 4.52
CA ALA A 110 -22.37 -18.71 5.68
C ALA A 110 -21.10 -19.57 5.74
N GLY A 111 -20.34 -19.46 6.83
CA GLY A 111 -19.04 -20.13 6.97
C GLY A 111 -17.84 -19.42 6.30
N LEU A 112 -18.05 -18.29 5.62
CA LEU A 112 -16.99 -17.46 5.05
C LEU A 112 -16.84 -16.12 5.77
N ALA A 113 -17.95 -15.56 6.26
CA ALA A 113 -17.99 -14.29 6.95
C ALA A 113 -18.70 -14.39 8.30
N CYS A 114 -18.33 -13.51 9.19
CA CYS A 114 -18.97 -13.32 10.48
C CYS A 114 -19.17 -11.83 10.78
N VAL A 115 -19.90 -11.56 11.81
CA VAL A 115 -20.06 -10.22 12.38
C VAL A 115 -19.67 -10.32 13.84
N GLN A 116 -18.60 -9.63 14.22
CA GLN A 116 -18.21 -9.52 15.62
C GLN A 116 -18.60 -8.14 16.13
N PRO A 117 -19.23 -8.04 17.30
CA PRO A 117 -19.43 -6.74 17.91
C PRO A 117 -18.06 -6.12 18.23
N PRO A 118 -17.93 -4.79 18.20
CA PRO A 118 -16.70 -4.14 18.60
C PRO A 118 -16.36 -4.56 20.02
N VAL A 119 -15.13 -5.07 20.22
CA VAL A 119 -14.61 -5.34 21.57
C VAL A 119 -14.55 -4.01 22.32
N ASN A 120 -15.45 -3.84 23.26
CA ASN A 120 -15.35 -2.73 24.20
C ASN A 120 -14.15 -3.03 25.10
N GLU A 121 -13.06 -2.28 24.94
CA GLU A 121 -11.85 -2.36 25.79
C GLU A 121 -12.12 -2.09 27.29
N GLN A 122 -13.38 -1.99 27.67
CA GLN A 122 -13.81 -1.69 29.04
C GLN A 122 -14.02 -2.93 29.92
N GLU A 123 -13.98 -4.16 29.36
CA GLU A 123 -14.20 -5.37 30.19
C GLU A 123 -12.89 -5.92 30.81
N GLU A 124 -11.71 -5.47 30.38
CA GLU A 124 -10.45 -5.94 30.99
C GLU A 124 -10.13 -5.32 32.35
N HIS A 125 -10.86 -4.29 32.79
CA HIS A 125 -10.57 -3.63 34.07
C HIS A 125 -11.43 -4.13 35.26
N SER A 126 -12.26 -5.15 35.06
CA SER A 126 -13.13 -5.68 36.12
C SER A 126 -12.69 -6.99 36.74
N LEU A 127 -11.52 -7.52 36.38
CA LEU A 127 -10.94 -8.75 36.98
C LEU A 127 -9.63 -8.46 37.71
N GLY A 128 -9.60 -7.39 38.50
CA GLY A 128 -8.50 -7.05 39.40
C GLY A 128 -8.95 -7.11 40.84
#